data_326fb766331280826292d5f082ea4aae
#
_entry.id   326fb766331280826292d5f082ea4aae
#
_cell.length_a   1.000
_cell.length_b   1.000
_cell.length_c   1.000
_cell.angle_alpha   90.00
_cell.angle_beta   90.00
_cell.angle_gamma   90.00
#
_symmetry.space_group_name_H-M   'P 1'
#
loop_
_entity.id
_entity.type
_entity.pdbx_description
1 polymer ?
#
loop_
_entity_poly.entity_id
_entity_poly.type
_entity_poly.pdbx_seq_one_letter_code
_entity_poly.pdbx_strand_id
1 'polypeptide(L)'
;MKGVTVWFTGLPCSGKTTLALKLNAELKKRGIHPEELDGDITRKYLSKGLGFSKEDRDENIRRVGFVCSLLTRQGAVTTAAFVSPYRSIRAEIRSMIGAFIEVYVKCSLEKCIERDVKGMYKKAIAGEIRNFTGISDPFEEPERPEVVVETDKESEEESLKKILAKMEELSYLRPPADDLLIPEYLRQELLKNPAKRNFPDLSTFVIHILSQHVAHHGSGGEISQTEEAAAKEKLKKLGYLS
;
A
#
# COMPACT_ATOMS: atom_id res chain seq x y z
N MET A 1 7.60 1.92 -10.44
CA MET A 1 6.34 1.25 -10.00
C MET A 1 5.16 2.12 -10.40
N LYS A 2 4.01 1.55 -10.74
CA LYS A 2 2.79 2.34 -10.94
C LYS A 2 2.21 2.68 -9.57
N GLY A 3 1.88 3.96 -9.35
CA GLY A 3 1.19 4.37 -8.13
C GLY A 3 -0.23 3.78 -8.07
N VAL A 4 -0.71 3.57 -6.86
CA VAL A 4 -2.07 3.07 -6.60
C VAL A 4 -2.55 3.54 -5.24
N THR A 5 -3.83 3.85 -5.13
CA THR A 5 -4.49 4.04 -3.85
C THR A 5 -5.25 2.80 -3.44
N VAL A 6 -4.92 2.23 -2.28
CA VAL A 6 -5.70 1.17 -1.61
C VAL A 6 -6.61 1.82 -0.59
N TRP A 7 -7.90 1.86 -0.88
CA TRP A 7 -8.92 2.54 -0.11
C TRP A 7 -9.74 1.57 0.72
N PHE A 8 -9.57 1.62 2.04
CA PHE A 8 -10.33 0.80 2.99
C PHE A 8 -11.61 1.53 3.40
N THR A 9 -12.76 0.92 3.11
CA THR A 9 -14.08 1.41 3.51
C THR A 9 -14.81 0.36 4.36
N GLY A 10 -15.73 0.82 5.22
CA GLY A 10 -16.48 -0.06 6.13
C GLY A 10 -16.94 0.66 7.39
N LEU A 11 -17.75 0.01 8.21
CA LEU A 11 -18.27 0.55 9.46
C LEU A 11 -17.15 0.99 10.44
N PRO A 12 -17.41 1.93 11.35
CA PRO A 12 -16.50 2.15 12.49
C PRO A 12 -16.18 0.83 13.19
N CYS A 13 -14.97 0.65 13.70
CA CYS A 13 -14.49 -0.58 14.36
C CYS A 13 -14.48 -1.86 13.49
N SER A 14 -14.69 -1.77 12.17
CA SER A 14 -14.60 -2.94 11.27
C SER A 14 -13.18 -3.48 11.05
N GLY A 15 -12.11 -2.79 11.50
CA GLY A 15 -10.72 -3.24 11.34
C GLY A 15 -9.93 -2.56 10.22
N LYS A 16 -10.47 -1.50 9.58
CA LYS A 16 -9.81 -0.79 8.46
C LYS A 16 -8.38 -0.36 8.76
N THR A 17 -8.17 0.38 9.85
CA THR A 17 -6.84 0.88 10.24
C THR A 17 -5.88 -0.26 10.53
N THR A 18 -6.32 -1.32 11.20
CA THR A 18 -5.51 -2.51 11.47
C THR A 18 -5.00 -3.15 10.18
N LEU A 19 -5.89 -3.36 9.21
CA LEU A 19 -5.51 -3.95 7.92
C LEU A 19 -4.63 -3.02 7.08
N ALA A 20 -4.89 -1.71 7.10
CA ALA A 20 -4.03 -0.72 6.42
C ALA A 20 -2.61 -0.72 7.01
N LEU A 21 -2.48 -0.74 8.33
CA LEU A 21 -1.17 -0.82 9.00
C LEU A 21 -0.43 -2.13 8.70
N LYS A 22 -1.13 -3.27 8.69
CA LYS A 22 -0.54 -4.57 8.31
C LYS A 22 -0.09 -4.57 6.85
N LEU A 23 -0.90 -4.03 5.94
CA LEU A 23 -0.52 -3.88 4.54
C LEU A 23 0.73 -2.99 4.42
N ASN A 24 0.76 -1.84 5.10
CA ASN A 24 1.91 -0.95 5.08
C ASN A 24 3.18 -1.62 5.60
N ALA A 25 3.08 -2.42 6.66
CA ALA A 25 4.21 -3.18 7.19
C ALA A 25 4.73 -4.21 6.19
N GLU A 26 3.84 -4.92 5.51
CA GLU A 26 4.21 -5.92 4.50
C GLU A 26 4.81 -5.26 3.25
N LEU A 27 4.27 -4.14 2.79
CA LEU A 27 4.83 -3.37 1.68
C LEU A 27 6.24 -2.86 1.99
N LYS A 28 6.47 -2.37 3.22
CA LYS A 28 7.81 -1.93 3.66
C LYS A 28 8.83 -3.06 3.66
N LYS A 29 8.45 -4.29 4.05
CA LYS A 29 9.32 -5.48 3.93
C LYS A 29 9.72 -5.78 2.48
N ARG A 30 8.86 -5.43 1.53
CA ARG A 30 9.09 -5.57 0.09
C ARG A 30 9.80 -4.35 -0.54
N GLY A 31 10.34 -3.43 0.28
CA GLY A 31 11.03 -2.23 -0.19
C GLY A 31 10.12 -1.13 -0.72
N ILE A 32 8.80 -1.24 -0.53
CA ILE A 32 7.82 -0.23 -0.94
C ILE A 32 7.49 0.63 0.28
N HIS A 33 7.58 1.96 0.14
CA HIS A 33 7.25 2.91 1.21
C HIS A 33 5.89 3.54 0.92
N PRO A 34 4.77 2.98 1.47
CA PRO A 34 3.45 3.54 1.24
C PRO A 34 3.26 4.83 2.03
N GLU A 35 2.49 5.76 1.45
CA GLU A 35 1.94 6.91 2.15
C GLU A 35 0.63 6.53 2.84
N GLU A 36 0.52 6.83 4.13
CA GLU A 36 -0.65 6.49 4.94
C GLU A 36 -1.52 7.70 5.20
N LEU A 37 -2.80 7.60 4.83
CA LEU A 37 -3.82 8.59 5.13
C LEU A 37 -4.87 7.98 6.05
N ASP A 38 -4.74 8.25 7.34
CA ASP A 38 -5.71 7.85 8.37
C ASP A 38 -6.72 8.97 8.67
N GLY A 39 -7.94 8.57 9.05
CA GLY A 39 -9.03 9.51 9.28
C GLY A 39 -8.79 10.50 10.41
N ASP A 40 -8.10 10.11 11.48
CA ASP A 40 -7.85 10.97 12.63
C ASP A 40 -6.80 12.05 12.30
N ILE A 41 -5.73 11.66 11.57
CA ILE A 41 -4.66 12.57 11.14
C ILE A 41 -5.20 13.56 10.09
N THR A 42 -5.91 13.06 9.09
CA THR A 42 -6.44 13.92 8.01
C THR A 42 -7.47 14.92 8.53
N ARG A 43 -8.30 14.55 9.50
CA ARG A 43 -9.25 15.50 10.14
C ARG A 43 -8.53 16.63 10.85
N LYS A 44 -7.37 16.38 11.43
CA LYS A 44 -6.60 17.40 12.15
C LYS A 44 -6.01 18.46 11.21
N TYR A 45 -5.56 18.05 10.02
CA TYR A 45 -4.79 18.91 9.11
C TYR A 45 -5.57 19.32 7.85
N LEU A 46 -6.21 18.36 7.18
CA LEU A 46 -6.90 18.58 5.90
C LEU A 46 -8.33 19.03 6.05
N SER A 47 -9.03 18.58 7.09
CA SER A 47 -10.47 18.75 7.23
C SER A 47 -10.85 19.44 8.54
N LYS A 48 -9.95 20.28 9.06
CA LYS A 48 -10.23 21.10 10.24
C LYS A 48 -11.47 21.97 9.98
N GLY A 49 -12.44 21.91 10.88
CA GLY A 49 -13.68 22.68 10.79
C GLY A 49 -14.84 21.93 10.13
N LEU A 50 -14.63 20.78 9.50
CA LEU A 50 -15.73 19.94 9.02
C LEU A 50 -16.37 19.16 10.16
N GLY A 51 -17.69 19.08 10.14
CA GLY A 51 -18.53 18.31 11.05
C GLY A 51 -18.73 16.86 10.60
N PHE A 52 -19.94 16.34 10.88
CA PHE A 52 -20.35 14.98 10.57
C PHE A 52 -21.65 14.92 9.75
N SER A 53 -22.10 16.05 9.19
CA SER A 53 -23.16 16.04 8.19
C SER A 53 -22.75 15.23 6.96
N LYS A 54 -23.70 14.87 6.12
CA LYS A 54 -23.41 14.16 4.86
C LYS A 54 -22.44 14.98 4.00
N GLU A 55 -22.72 16.29 3.87
CA GLU A 55 -21.93 17.23 3.08
C GLU A 55 -20.49 17.35 3.62
N ASP A 56 -20.32 17.47 4.93
CA ASP A 56 -19.00 17.52 5.57
C ASP A 56 -18.20 16.23 5.39
N ARG A 57 -18.88 15.08 5.44
CA ARG A 57 -18.26 13.76 5.20
C ARG A 57 -17.82 13.64 3.75
N ASP A 58 -18.68 14.01 2.81
CA ASP A 58 -18.36 13.97 1.38
C ASP A 58 -17.19 14.92 1.07
N GLU A 59 -17.20 16.13 1.64
CA GLU A 59 -16.10 17.09 1.47
C GLU A 59 -14.78 16.57 2.07
N ASN A 60 -14.83 15.93 3.26
CA ASN A 60 -13.64 15.30 3.84
C ASN A 60 -13.06 14.23 2.90
N ILE A 61 -13.90 13.34 2.38
CA ILE A 61 -13.47 12.27 1.48
C ILE A 61 -12.96 12.85 0.16
N ARG A 62 -13.57 13.90 -0.37
CA ARG A 62 -13.11 14.60 -1.59
C ARG A 62 -11.71 15.18 -1.41
N ARG A 63 -11.43 15.86 -0.29
CA ARG A 63 -10.09 16.40 0.00
C ARG A 63 -9.04 15.31 0.11
N VAL A 64 -9.34 14.23 0.82
CA VAL A 64 -8.44 13.07 0.92
C VAL A 64 -8.24 12.43 -0.45
N GLY A 65 -9.31 12.23 -1.22
CA GLY A 65 -9.25 11.69 -2.59
C GLY A 65 -8.37 12.53 -3.51
N PHE A 66 -8.42 13.86 -3.38
CA PHE A 66 -7.53 14.75 -4.13
C PHE A 66 -6.06 14.53 -3.77
N VAL A 67 -5.72 14.45 -2.48
CA VAL A 67 -4.35 14.13 -2.04
C VAL A 67 -3.90 12.77 -2.56
N CYS A 68 -4.75 11.74 -2.43
CA CYS A 68 -4.47 10.42 -2.98
C CYS A 68 -4.21 10.47 -4.48
N SER A 69 -4.97 11.28 -5.25
CA SER A 69 -4.77 11.42 -6.69
C SER A 69 -3.41 12.01 -7.06
N LEU A 70 -2.93 12.98 -6.27
CA LEU A 70 -1.60 13.57 -6.46
C LEU A 70 -0.49 12.54 -6.20
N LEU A 71 -0.56 11.82 -5.09
CA LEU A 71 0.41 10.80 -4.70
C LEU A 71 0.43 9.65 -5.71
N THR A 72 -0.74 9.15 -6.12
CA THR A 72 -0.88 8.07 -7.09
C THR A 72 -0.27 8.45 -8.45
N ARG A 73 -0.48 9.68 -8.93
CA ARG A 73 0.13 10.16 -10.17
C ARG A 73 1.64 10.27 -10.11
N GLN A 74 2.20 10.51 -8.92
CA GLN A 74 3.65 10.51 -8.68
C GLN A 74 4.26 9.12 -8.50
N GLY A 75 3.46 8.06 -8.65
CA GLY A 75 3.93 6.69 -8.54
C GLY A 75 3.95 6.14 -7.11
N ALA A 76 3.41 6.86 -6.13
CA ALA A 76 3.32 6.38 -4.76
C ALA A 76 2.23 5.32 -4.59
N VAL A 77 2.48 4.35 -3.72
CA VAL A 77 1.44 3.50 -3.14
C VAL A 77 0.86 4.23 -1.94
N THR A 78 -0.45 4.44 -1.94
CA THR A 78 -1.14 5.15 -0.87
C THR A 78 -2.16 4.24 -0.21
N THR A 79 -2.20 4.20 1.12
CA THR A 79 -3.25 3.51 1.88
C THR A 79 -4.14 4.54 2.55
N ALA A 80 -5.45 4.43 2.37
CA ALA A 80 -6.44 5.35 2.91
C ALA A 80 -7.53 4.59 3.67
N ALA A 81 -7.67 4.84 4.98
CA ALA A 81 -8.61 4.13 5.86
C ALA A 81 -9.71 5.06 6.37
N PHE A 82 -10.87 5.02 5.72
CA PHE A 82 -12.00 5.90 6.00
C PHE A 82 -13.33 5.13 6.03
N VAL A 83 -14.30 5.59 6.81
CA VAL A 83 -15.65 5.02 6.78
C VAL A 83 -16.25 5.21 5.39
N SER A 84 -16.13 6.43 4.81
CA SER A 84 -16.65 6.80 3.47
C SER A 84 -18.01 6.16 3.15
N PRO A 85 -19.09 6.54 3.88
CA PRO A 85 -20.29 5.73 3.97
C PRO A 85 -21.12 5.71 2.68
N TYR A 86 -20.99 6.71 1.81
CA TYR A 86 -21.86 6.87 0.64
C TYR A 86 -21.18 6.41 -0.64
N ARG A 87 -21.92 5.70 -1.49
CA ARG A 87 -21.44 5.18 -2.79
C ARG A 87 -21.03 6.30 -3.74
N SER A 88 -21.80 7.39 -3.75
CA SER A 88 -21.58 8.54 -4.65
C SER A 88 -20.20 9.13 -4.50
N ILE A 89 -19.78 9.41 -3.24
CA ILE A 89 -18.45 10.00 -3.00
C ILE A 89 -17.33 9.01 -3.27
N ARG A 90 -17.51 7.71 -2.99
CA ARG A 90 -16.51 6.69 -3.34
C ARG A 90 -16.35 6.57 -4.85
N ALA A 91 -17.43 6.63 -5.63
CA ALA A 91 -17.38 6.65 -7.09
C ALA A 91 -16.69 7.91 -7.63
N GLU A 92 -16.93 9.07 -7.04
CA GLU A 92 -16.29 10.34 -7.39
C GLU A 92 -14.76 10.25 -7.20
N ILE A 93 -14.29 9.84 -6.02
CA ILE A 93 -12.85 9.73 -5.75
C ILE A 93 -12.18 8.62 -6.57
N ARG A 94 -12.87 7.51 -6.84
CA ARG A 94 -12.39 6.46 -7.73
C ARG A 94 -12.09 7.03 -9.12
N SER A 95 -13.00 7.82 -9.67
CA SER A 95 -12.80 8.48 -10.96
C SER A 95 -11.64 9.49 -10.93
N MET A 96 -11.52 10.25 -9.85
CA MET A 96 -10.47 11.25 -9.66
C MET A 96 -9.07 10.64 -9.55
N ILE A 97 -8.93 9.52 -8.83
CA ILE A 97 -7.65 8.86 -8.56
C ILE A 97 -7.22 8.00 -9.74
N GLY A 98 -8.14 7.28 -10.38
CA GLY A 98 -7.91 6.37 -11.50
C GLY A 98 -7.36 5.01 -11.06
N ALA A 99 -6.12 4.93 -10.61
CA ALA A 99 -5.53 3.70 -10.08
C ALA A 99 -5.99 3.49 -8.61
N PHE A 100 -7.08 2.75 -8.44
CA PHE A 100 -7.83 2.64 -7.20
C PHE A 100 -8.21 1.19 -6.91
N ILE A 101 -7.94 0.73 -5.69
CA ILE A 101 -8.37 -0.56 -5.17
C ILE A 101 -9.28 -0.29 -3.97
N GLU A 102 -10.58 -0.55 -4.10
CA GLU A 102 -11.52 -0.47 -3.01
C GLU A 102 -11.52 -1.77 -2.21
N VAL A 103 -11.13 -1.68 -0.94
CA VAL A 103 -11.18 -2.79 0.02
C VAL A 103 -12.38 -2.57 0.92
N TYR A 104 -13.42 -3.37 0.72
CA TYR A 104 -14.56 -3.39 1.61
C TYR A 104 -14.25 -4.24 2.83
N VAL A 105 -14.05 -3.57 3.96
CA VAL A 105 -13.83 -4.21 5.27
C VAL A 105 -15.18 -4.48 5.91
N LYS A 106 -15.79 -5.61 5.51
CA LYS A 106 -17.09 -6.05 5.97
C LYS A 106 -16.98 -6.62 7.38
N CYS A 107 -17.90 -6.19 8.22
CA CYS A 107 -18.05 -6.69 9.58
C CYS A 107 -19.51 -6.45 10.00
N SER A 108 -20.11 -7.41 10.69
CA SER A 108 -21.46 -7.23 11.20
C SER A 108 -21.53 -6.07 12.19
N LEU A 109 -22.68 -5.39 12.21
CA LEU A 109 -22.86 -4.22 13.10
C LEU A 109 -22.70 -4.64 14.56
N GLU A 110 -23.25 -5.81 14.92
CA GLU A 110 -23.16 -6.37 16.27
C GLU A 110 -21.71 -6.55 16.70
N LYS A 111 -20.85 -7.06 15.80
CA LYS A 111 -19.43 -7.24 16.09
C LYS A 111 -18.68 -5.92 16.17
N CYS A 112 -19.06 -4.93 15.36
CA CYS A 112 -18.52 -3.58 15.46
C CYS A 112 -18.89 -2.91 16.80
N ILE A 113 -20.13 -3.09 17.28
CA ILE A 113 -20.61 -2.60 18.59
C ILE A 113 -19.88 -3.31 19.73
N GLU A 114 -19.68 -4.64 19.63
CA GLU A 114 -18.92 -5.42 20.63
C GLU A 114 -17.47 -4.91 20.74
N ARG A 115 -16.83 -4.61 19.62
CA ARG A 115 -15.46 -4.09 19.58
C ARG A 115 -15.34 -2.68 20.18
N ASP A 116 -16.22 -1.79 19.85
CA ASP A 116 -16.35 -0.36 20.23
C ASP A 116 -15.09 0.28 20.89
N VAL A 117 -13.95 0.16 20.24
CA VAL A 117 -12.60 0.51 20.76
C VAL A 117 -12.54 1.93 21.37
N LYS A 118 -13.33 2.87 20.82
CA LYS A 118 -13.35 4.29 21.25
C LYS A 118 -14.60 4.65 22.06
N GLY A 119 -15.48 3.71 22.38
CA GLY A 119 -16.75 3.97 23.08
C GLY A 119 -17.75 4.79 22.27
N MET A 120 -17.57 4.87 20.95
CA MET A 120 -18.37 5.72 20.07
C MET A 120 -19.76 5.12 19.79
N TYR A 121 -19.85 3.79 19.65
CA TYR A 121 -21.14 3.10 19.51
C TYR A 121 -22.00 3.26 20.74
N LYS A 122 -21.43 3.09 21.93
CA LYS A 122 -22.12 3.30 23.20
C LYS A 122 -22.74 4.70 23.28
N LYS A 123 -21.98 5.72 22.91
CA LYS A 123 -22.46 7.12 22.88
C LYS A 123 -23.53 7.35 21.81
N ALA A 124 -23.36 6.75 20.62
CA ALA A 124 -24.33 6.89 19.54
C ALA A 124 -25.68 6.23 19.90
N ILE A 125 -25.64 5.03 20.49
CA ILE A 125 -26.86 4.34 20.98
C ILE A 125 -27.54 5.12 22.11
N ALA A 126 -26.77 5.78 23.00
CA ALA A 126 -27.30 6.66 24.03
C ALA A 126 -27.85 7.99 23.48
N GLY A 127 -27.74 8.27 22.17
CA GLY A 127 -28.19 9.50 21.55
C GLY A 127 -27.27 10.71 21.75
N GLU A 128 -26.09 10.51 22.34
CA GLU A 128 -25.10 11.57 22.56
C GLU A 128 -24.39 12.01 21.28
N ILE A 129 -24.29 11.09 20.28
CA ILE A 129 -23.71 11.36 18.97
C ILE A 129 -24.78 11.22 17.88
N ARG A 130 -25.02 12.32 17.16
CA ARG A 130 -25.92 12.32 16.00
C ARG A 130 -25.18 11.93 14.73
N ASN A 131 -25.90 11.43 13.74
CA ASN A 131 -25.39 11.06 12.41
C ASN A 131 -24.22 10.07 12.50
N PHE A 132 -24.33 9.06 13.37
CA PHE A 132 -23.30 8.04 13.51
C PHE A 132 -23.56 6.90 12.53
N THR A 133 -22.60 6.64 11.66
CA THR A 133 -22.70 5.60 10.61
C THR A 133 -22.92 4.22 11.20
N GLY A 134 -23.97 3.56 10.77
CA GLY A 134 -24.39 2.24 11.24
C GLY A 134 -25.43 2.28 12.38
N ILE A 135 -25.72 3.46 12.98
CA ILE A 135 -26.76 3.61 14.01
C ILE A 135 -27.83 4.59 13.54
N SER A 136 -27.50 5.87 13.40
CA SER A 136 -28.43 6.94 12.99
C SER A 136 -28.14 7.49 11.59
N ASP A 137 -27.14 6.99 10.93
CA ASP A 137 -26.74 7.35 9.56
C ASP A 137 -26.38 6.07 8.79
N PRO A 138 -26.75 5.93 7.51
CA PRO A 138 -26.53 4.72 6.75
C PRO A 138 -25.06 4.50 6.39
N PHE A 139 -24.72 3.23 6.16
CA PHE A 139 -23.54 2.82 5.42
C PHE A 139 -24.00 2.11 4.14
N GLU A 140 -23.68 2.67 3.00
CA GLU A 140 -23.98 2.09 1.69
C GLU A 140 -22.86 1.13 1.29
N GLU A 141 -23.11 -0.19 1.34
CA GLU A 141 -22.11 -1.18 0.96
C GLU A 141 -21.63 -0.94 -0.48
N PRO A 142 -20.32 -1.10 -0.78
CA PRO A 142 -19.80 -1.04 -2.14
C PRO A 142 -20.47 -2.08 -3.05
N GLU A 143 -20.78 -1.70 -4.29
CA GLU A 143 -21.40 -2.63 -5.25
C GLU A 143 -20.37 -3.55 -5.92
N ARG A 144 -19.19 -3.02 -6.21
CA ARG A 144 -18.12 -3.72 -6.96
C ARG A 144 -16.74 -3.37 -6.41
N PRO A 145 -16.47 -3.69 -5.13
CA PRO A 145 -15.13 -3.50 -4.57
C PRO A 145 -14.16 -4.50 -5.20
N GLU A 146 -12.91 -4.13 -5.36
CA GLU A 146 -11.85 -5.04 -5.84
C GLU A 146 -11.57 -6.15 -4.84
N VAL A 147 -11.73 -5.87 -3.53
CA VAL A 147 -11.51 -6.85 -2.46
C VAL A 147 -12.62 -6.73 -1.42
N VAL A 148 -13.16 -7.88 -0.98
CA VAL A 148 -14.02 -7.97 0.21
C VAL A 148 -13.30 -8.82 1.24
N VAL A 149 -13.18 -8.29 2.46
CA VAL A 149 -12.64 -8.99 3.63
C VAL A 149 -13.68 -8.99 4.75
N GLU A 150 -13.94 -10.15 5.36
CA GLU A 150 -14.97 -10.31 6.38
C GLU A 150 -14.31 -10.49 7.76
N THR A 151 -13.97 -9.39 8.42
CA THR A 151 -13.15 -9.37 9.64
C THR A 151 -13.82 -9.94 10.90
N ASP A 152 -15.06 -10.32 10.83
CA ASP A 152 -15.78 -11.10 11.84
C ASP A 152 -15.76 -12.62 11.58
N LYS A 153 -15.24 -13.07 10.42
CA LYS A 153 -15.23 -14.46 9.99
C LYS A 153 -13.85 -14.99 9.62
N GLU A 154 -12.90 -14.10 9.31
CA GLU A 154 -11.55 -14.46 8.87
C GLU A 154 -10.48 -13.75 9.70
N SER A 155 -9.29 -14.29 9.71
CA SER A 155 -8.14 -13.68 10.38
C SER A 155 -7.62 -12.46 9.62
N GLU A 156 -6.85 -11.63 10.31
CA GLU A 156 -6.19 -10.48 9.71
C GLU A 156 -5.18 -10.90 8.63
N GLU A 157 -4.54 -12.07 8.79
CA GLU A 157 -3.59 -12.66 7.85
C GLU A 157 -4.28 -13.13 6.56
N GLU A 158 -5.46 -13.75 6.67
CA GLU A 158 -6.27 -14.14 5.50
C GLU A 158 -6.76 -12.92 4.74
N SER A 159 -7.25 -11.90 5.45
CA SER A 159 -7.65 -10.61 4.88
C SER A 159 -6.48 -9.94 4.15
N LEU A 160 -5.29 -9.89 4.77
CA LEU A 160 -4.08 -9.31 4.16
C LEU A 160 -3.67 -10.05 2.89
N LYS A 161 -3.70 -11.39 2.90
CA LYS A 161 -3.39 -12.20 1.71
C LYS A 161 -4.30 -11.88 0.53
N LYS A 162 -5.61 -11.69 0.77
CA LYS A 162 -6.57 -11.31 -0.28
C LYS A 162 -6.22 -9.96 -0.90
N ILE A 163 -5.84 -8.98 -0.07
CA ILE A 163 -5.46 -7.64 -0.52
C ILE A 163 -4.19 -7.69 -1.37
N LEU A 164 -3.15 -8.38 -0.87
CA LEU A 164 -1.88 -8.52 -1.58
C LEU A 164 -2.07 -9.26 -2.92
N ALA A 165 -2.83 -10.36 -2.94
CA ALA A 165 -3.13 -11.10 -4.16
C ALA A 165 -3.83 -10.22 -5.21
N LYS A 166 -4.76 -9.35 -4.79
CA LYS A 166 -5.42 -8.42 -5.71
C LYS A 166 -4.46 -7.36 -6.23
N MET A 167 -3.56 -6.84 -5.40
CA MET A 167 -2.53 -5.89 -5.84
C MET A 167 -1.57 -6.53 -6.84
N GLU A 168 -1.22 -7.81 -6.66
CA GLU A 168 -0.40 -8.60 -7.60
C GLU A 168 -1.15 -8.86 -8.91
N GLU A 169 -2.41 -9.31 -8.85
CA GLU A 169 -3.29 -9.53 -10.01
C GLU A 169 -3.39 -8.27 -10.90
N LEU A 170 -3.53 -7.11 -10.27
CA LEU A 170 -3.61 -5.81 -10.94
C LEU A 170 -2.24 -5.21 -11.32
N SER A 171 -1.15 -5.96 -11.11
CA SER A 171 0.23 -5.56 -11.41
C SER A 171 0.71 -4.29 -10.70
N TYR A 172 0.20 -4.03 -9.49
CA TYR A 172 0.70 -2.98 -8.60
C TYR A 172 1.78 -3.49 -7.65
N LEU A 173 1.82 -4.79 -7.40
CA LEU A 173 2.94 -5.46 -6.75
C LEU A 173 3.59 -6.40 -7.76
N ARG A 174 4.91 -6.36 -7.82
CA ARG A 174 5.66 -7.41 -8.48
C ARG A 174 5.92 -8.53 -7.47
N PRO A 175 5.94 -9.79 -7.92
CA PRO A 175 6.43 -10.87 -7.06
C PRO A 175 7.83 -10.51 -6.54
N PRO A 176 8.18 -10.88 -5.29
CA PRO A 176 9.44 -10.50 -4.64
C PRO A 176 10.71 -10.86 -5.43
N ALA A 177 10.61 -11.72 -6.43
CA ALA A 177 11.74 -12.25 -7.20
C ALA A 177 12.22 -11.34 -8.36
N ASP A 178 11.45 -10.29 -8.74
CA ASP A 178 11.76 -9.52 -9.96
C ASP A 178 12.30 -8.09 -9.72
N ASP A 179 12.53 -7.67 -8.49
CA ASP A 179 12.89 -6.28 -8.16
C ASP A 179 14.39 -6.03 -7.98
N LEU A 180 15.22 -6.69 -8.74
CA LEU A 180 16.55 -6.13 -8.95
C LEU A 180 16.40 -4.95 -9.95
N LEU A 181 16.40 -3.72 -9.43
CA LEU A 181 16.46 -2.50 -10.25
C LEU A 181 17.83 -2.45 -10.95
N ILE A 182 17.93 -3.18 -12.04
CA ILE A 182 19.13 -3.17 -12.89
C ILE A 182 18.99 -1.97 -13.81
N PRO A 183 19.91 -0.99 -13.77
CA PRO A 183 19.94 0.10 -14.73
C PRO A 183 19.85 -0.43 -16.17
N GLU A 184 19.12 0.24 -17.05
CA GLU A 184 18.81 -0.26 -18.38
C GLU A 184 20.09 -0.61 -19.20
N TYR A 185 21.14 0.21 -19.10
CA TYR A 185 22.41 -0.08 -19.76
C TYR A 185 23.02 -1.42 -19.30
N LEU A 186 22.95 -1.71 -17.99
CA LEU A 186 23.47 -2.95 -17.43
C LEU A 186 22.57 -4.14 -17.78
N ARG A 187 21.26 -3.90 -17.84
CA ARG A 187 20.28 -4.90 -18.30
C ARG A 187 20.58 -5.36 -19.72
N GLN A 188 20.85 -4.42 -20.62
CA GLN A 188 21.20 -4.73 -22.02
C GLN A 188 22.50 -5.52 -22.13
N GLU A 189 23.51 -5.22 -21.34
CA GLU A 189 24.76 -5.97 -21.30
C GLU A 189 24.57 -7.39 -20.74
N LEU A 190 23.78 -7.55 -19.67
CA LEU A 190 23.47 -8.86 -19.10
C LEU A 190 22.68 -9.74 -20.07
N LEU A 191 21.76 -9.17 -20.85
CA LEU A 191 20.99 -9.90 -21.86
C LEU A 191 21.87 -10.42 -23.01
N LYS A 192 22.98 -9.76 -23.33
CA LYS A 192 23.97 -10.21 -24.34
C LYS A 192 24.84 -11.36 -23.84
N ASN A 193 24.90 -11.59 -22.52
CA ASN A 193 25.75 -12.63 -21.94
C ASN A 193 25.25 -14.04 -22.33
N PRO A 194 26.07 -14.86 -22.99
CA PRO A 194 25.65 -16.20 -23.41
C PRO A 194 25.20 -17.12 -22.28
N ALA A 195 25.76 -16.95 -21.07
CA ALA A 195 25.39 -17.73 -19.88
C ALA A 195 23.93 -17.50 -19.42
N LYS A 196 23.31 -16.35 -19.78
CA LYS A 196 21.91 -16.07 -19.51
C LYS A 196 20.97 -17.13 -20.10
N ARG A 197 21.33 -17.78 -21.20
CA ARG A 197 20.50 -18.80 -21.86
C ARG A 197 20.20 -20.00 -20.97
N ASN A 198 21.03 -20.25 -19.97
CA ASN A 198 20.88 -21.35 -19.01
C ASN A 198 19.90 -21.01 -17.85
N PHE A 199 19.30 -19.80 -17.84
CA PHE A 199 18.41 -19.34 -16.77
C PHE A 199 17.05 -18.93 -17.35
N PRO A 200 15.94 -19.19 -16.61
CA PRO A 200 14.59 -18.92 -17.10
C PRO A 200 14.33 -17.42 -17.31
N ASP A 201 14.91 -16.57 -16.46
CA ASP A 201 14.76 -15.12 -16.49
C ASP A 201 16.05 -14.39 -16.12
N LEU A 202 16.06 -13.06 -16.26
CA LEU A 202 17.22 -12.24 -15.98
C LEU A 202 17.51 -12.15 -14.47
N SER A 203 16.48 -12.13 -13.63
CA SER A 203 16.63 -12.02 -12.18
C SER A 203 17.33 -13.24 -11.61
N THR A 204 16.93 -14.45 -12.03
CA THR A 204 17.59 -15.70 -11.64
C THR A 204 19.05 -15.71 -12.08
N PHE A 205 19.35 -15.20 -13.27
CA PHE A 205 20.74 -15.09 -13.76
C PHE A 205 21.56 -14.11 -12.91
N VAL A 206 21.03 -12.95 -12.58
CA VAL A 206 21.71 -11.96 -11.75
C VAL A 206 21.92 -12.45 -10.33
N ILE A 207 20.90 -13.09 -9.72
CA ILE A 207 21.03 -13.72 -8.40
C ILE A 207 22.14 -14.77 -8.41
N HIS A 208 22.22 -15.59 -9.47
CA HIS A 208 23.28 -16.57 -9.60
C HIS A 208 24.69 -15.93 -9.64
N ILE A 209 24.88 -14.88 -10.45
CA ILE A 209 26.14 -14.13 -10.50
C ILE A 209 26.51 -13.56 -9.13
N LEU A 210 25.54 -12.89 -8.46
CA LEU A 210 25.77 -12.32 -7.14
C LEU A 210 26.09 -13.38 -6.09
N SER A 211 25.39 -14.52 -6.12
CA SER A 211 25.64 -15.65 -5.20
C SER A 211 27.03 -16.24 -5.40
N GLN A 212 27.49 -16.38 -6.65
CA GLN A 212 28.86 -16.81 -6.93
C GLN A 212 29.89 -15.79 -6.41
N HIS A 213 29.62 -14.48 -6.63
CA HIS A 213 30.51 -13.44 -6.14
C HIS A 213 30.62 -13.43 -4.62
N VAL A 214 29.48 -13.56 -3.92
CA VAL A 214 29.44 -13.66 -2.44
C VAL A 214 30.12 -14.94 -1.95
N ALA A 215 29.94 -16.08 -2.62
CA ALA A 215 30.60 -17.34 -2.25
C ALA A 215 32.11 -17.27 -2.43
N HIS A 216 32.61 -16.56 -3.45
CA HIS A 216 34.05 -16.38 -3.67
C HIS A 216 34.69 -15.31 -2.76
N HIS A 217 33.92 -14.33 -2.29
CA HIS A 217 34.39 -13.21 -1.48
C HIS A 217 33.81 -13.17 -0.05
N GLY A 218 32.89 -14.08 0.28
CA GLY A 218 32.13 -14.12 1.55
C GLY A 218 32.87 -14.74 2.73
N SER A 219 34.10 -15.20 2.56
CA SER A 219 34.98 -15.59 3.68
C SER A 219 35.92 -14.42 4.00
N GLY A 220 35.46 -13.50 4.85
CA GLY A 220 36.22 -12.53 5.66
C GLY A 220 37.63 -12.10 5.20
N GLY A 221 37.84 -11.86 3.93
CA GLY A 221 39.08 -11.32 3.40
C GLY A 221 38.94 -9.80 3.27
N GLU A 222 39.80 -9.06 3.94
CA GLU A 222 40.00 -7.63 3.65
C GLU A 222 40.21 -7.46 2.14
N ILE A 223 39.41 -6.56 1.52
CA ILE A 223 39.61 -6.15 0.13
C ILE A 223 41.07 -5.75 0.00
N SER A 224 41.84 -6.42 -0.82
CA SER A 224 43.25 -6.07 -0.98
C SER A 224 43.38 -4.64 -1.48
N GLN A 225 44.37 -3.90 -1.02
CA GLN A 225 44.61 -2.51 -1.46
C GLN A 225 44.69 -2.37 -2.98
N THR A 226 45.09 -3.42 -3.69
CA THR A 226 45.13 -3.52 -5.15
C THR A 226 43.73 -3.60 -5.78
N GLU A 227 42.79 -4.31 -5.17
CA GLU A 227 41.39 -4.41 -5.66
C GLU A 227 40.61 -3.13 -5.39
N GLU A 228 40.85 -2.49 -4.24
CA GLU A 228 40.28 -1.19 -3.90
C GLU A 228 40.80 -0.10 -4.88
N ALA A 229 42.08 -0.10 -5.22
CA ALA A 229 42.67 0.83 -6.17
C ALA A 229 42.10 0.59 -7.59
N ALA A 230 41.93 -0.65 -8.02
CA ALA A 230 41.36 -0.99 -9.33
C ALA A 230 39.86 -0.59 -9.41
N ALA A 231 39.09 -0.77 -8.33
CA ALA A 231 37.70 -0.34 -8.24
C ALA A 231 37.58 1.20 -8.28
N LYS A 232 38.44 1.92 -7.53
CA LYS A 232 38.51 3.39 -7.56
C LYS A 232 38.87 3.93 -8.95
N GLU A 233 39.83 3.32 -9.63
CA GLU A 233 40.21 3.72 -11.00
C GLU A 233 39.07 3.50 -12.01
N LYS A 234 38.34 2.38 -11.88
CA LYS A 234 37.14 2.11 -12.70
C LYS A 234 36.03 3.12 -12.43
N LEU A 235 35.74 3.45 -11.17
CA LEU A 235 34.74 4.43 -10.81
C LEU A 235 35.14 5.84 -11.27
N LYS A 236 36.45 6.18 -11.25
CA LYS A 236 36.98 7.45 -11.77
C LYS A 236 36.83 7.53 -13.31
N LYS A 237 37.10 6.44 -14.04
CA LYS A 237 36.87 6.37 -15.49
C LYS A 237 35.40 6.47 -15.89
N LEU A 238 34.49 6.09 -15.00
CA LEU A 238 33.04 6.17 -15.19
C LEU A 238 32.42 7.50 -14.71
N GLY A 239 33.24 8.43 -14.16
CA GLY A 239 32.80 9.77 -13.72
C GLY A 239 32.06 9.78 -12.37
N TYR A 240 32.16 8.71 -11.58
CA TYR A 240 31.54 8.62 -10.25
C TYR A 240 32.46 9.08 -9.09
N LEU A 241 33.75 9.30 -9.36
CA LEU A 241 34.72 9.85 -8.40
C LEU A 241 35.54 10.94 -9.11
N SER A 242 35.64 12.11 -8.45
CA SER A 242 36.53 13.19 -8.84
C SER A 242 37.98 12.90 -8.50
#